data_8a2b4e2e438d70cc38236a942c4cd10f
#
_entry.id   8a2b4e2e438d70cc38236a942c4cd10f
#
_cell.length_a   1.000
_cell.length_b   1.000
_cell.length_c   1.000
_cell.angle_alpha   90.00
_cell.angle_beta   90.00
_cell.angle_gamma   90.00
#
_symmetry.space_group_name_H-M   'P 1'
#
loop_
_entity.id
_entity.type
_entity.pdbx_description
1 polymer ?
#
loop_
_entity_poly.entity_id
_entity_poly.type
_entity_poly.pdbx_seq_one_letter_code
_entity_poly.pdbx_strand_id
1 'polypeptide(L)'
;TLPTDSLMQVRDAIKETEAFGFENAKLKCFQLGDEIRSLLAKHGFPSLAASGFEAPGVVVSYTNMPGTNMVAKFKSVGIQIAGGVPLKLDEDSKYGIDTKATTFRVGLFGLDKLKNIPEVVQRLENAIRKLKGNEHGYSKL
;
A
#
# COMPACT_ATOMS: atom_id res chain seq x y z
N THR A 1 28.01 -20.68 -3.21
CA THR A 1 27.11 -21.52 -4.05
C THR A 1 26.14 -20.61 -4.77
N LEU A 2 26.00 -20.75 -6.09
CA LEU A 2 25.10 -19.95 -6.90
C LEU A 2 23.62 -20.31 -6.54
N PRO A 3 22.74 -19.34 -6.21
CA PRO A 3 21.35 -19.61 -5.86
C PRO A 3 20.50 -19.93 -7.10
N THR A 4 20.69 -21.11 -7.68
CA THR A 4 20.11 -21.51 -8.97
C THR A 4 18.59 -21.41 -8.97
N ASP A 5 17.93 -21.84 -7.89
CA ASP A 5 16.46 -21.79 -7.77
C ASP A 5 15.93 -20.35 -7.80
N SER A 6 16.62 -19.42 -7.10
CA SER A 6 16.25 -18.01 -7.13
C SER A 6 16.44 -17.39 -8.51
N LEU A 7 17.50 -17.76 -9.22
CA LEU A 7 17.72 -17.30 -10.61
C LEU A 7 16.65 -17.83 -11.57
N MET A 8 16.23 -19.07 -11.40
CA MET A 8 15.11 -19.64 -12.19
C MET A 8 13.80 -18.91 -11.91
N GLN A 9 13.50 -18.61 -10.65
CA GLN A 9 12.32 -17.82 -10.27
C GLN A 9 12.32 -16.41 -10.88
N VAL A 10 13.47 -15.72 -10.83
CA VAL A 10 13.62 -14.41 -11.48
C VAL A 10 13.40 -14.49 -12.98
N ARG A 11 14.02 -15.47 -13.65
CA ARG A 11 13.82 -15.70 -15.09
C ARG A 11 12.34 -15.91 -15.43
N ASP A 12 11.65 -16.72 -14.64
CA ASP A 12 10.24 -17.05 -14.90
C ASP A 12 9.33 -15.84 -14.64
N ALA A 13 9.62 -15.05 -13.60
CA ALA A 13 8.93 -13.78 -13.34
C ALA A 13 9.12 -12.76 -14.48
N ILE A 14 10.34 -12.68 -15.06
CA ILE A 14 10.61 -11.81 -16.21
C ILE A 14 9.78 -12.28 -17.42
N LYS A 15 9.78 -13.57 -17.73
CA LYS A 15 9.01 -14.13 -18.85
C LYS A 15 7.49 -13.93 -18.68
N GLU A 16 6.98 -14.08 -17.46
CA GLU A 16 5.57 -13.83 -17.17
C GLU A 16 5.23 -12.35 -17.36
N THR A 17 6.12 -11.44 -16.94
CA THR A 17 5.93 -10.00 -17.12
C THR A 17 6.01 -9.60 -18.60
N GLU A 18 6.94 -10.20 -19.36
CA GLU A 18 7.05 -10.00 -20.80
C GLU A 18 5.77 -10.45 -21.53
N ALA A 19 5.24 -11.62 -21.18
CA ALA A 19 3.99 -12.13 -21.74
C ALA A 19 2.78 -11.25 -21.39
N PHE A 20 2.76 -10.62 -20.21
CA PHE A 20 1.76 -9.63 -19.81
C PHE A 20 1.95 -8.29 -20.54
N GLY A 21 3.16 -7.98 -20.96
CA GLY A 21 3.61 -6.74 -21.59
C GLY A 21 4.14 -5.73 -20.57
N PHE A 22 5.42 -5.32 -20.70
CA PHE A 22 6.05 -4.39 -19.77
C PHE A 22 5.35 -3.04 -19.70
N GLU A 23 4.94 -2.46 -20.83
CA GLU A 23 4.20 -1.20 -20.85
C GLU A 23 2.80 -1.35 -20.24
N ASN A 24 2.12 -2.48 -20.48
CA ASN A 24 0.85 -2.78 -19.84
C ASN A 24 1.01 -2.92 -18.32
N ALA A 25 2.04 -3.64 -17.86
CA ALA A 25 2.36 -3.75 -16.44
C ALA A 25 2.60 -2.38 -15.80
N LYS A 26 3.37 -1.53 -16.47
CA LYS A 26 3.63 -0.14 -16.02
C LYS A 26 2.34 0.66 -15.89
N LEU A 27 1.52 0.71 -16.94
CA LEU A 27 0.25 1.44 -16.91
C LEU A 27 -0.68 0.93 -15.81
N LYS A 28 -0.77 -0.40 -15.65
CA LYS A 28 -1.59 -1.03 -14.61
C LYS A 28 -1.06 -0.76 -13.19
N CYS A 29 0.26 -0.67 -13.01
CA CYS A 29 0.85 -0.26 -11.73
C CYS A 29 0.43 1.16 -11.34
N PHE A 30 0.49 2.12 -12.24
CA PHE A 30 0.03 3.49 -11.97
C PHE A 30 -1.47 3.51 -11.68
N GLN A 31 -2.28 2.86 -12.51
CA GLN A 31 -3.73 2.76 -12.30
C GLN A 31 -4.06 2.21 -10.90
N LEU A 32 -3.46 1.07 -10.52
CA LEU A 32 -3.69 0.46 -9.21
C LEU A 32 -3.25 1.39 -8.08
N GLY A 33 -2.08 2.03 -8.21
CA GLY A 33 -1.56 2.98 -7.22
C GLY A 33 -2.53 4.14 -6.99
N ASP A 34 -3.07 4.72 -8.04
CA ASP A 34 -4.00 5.86 -7.99
C ASP A 34 -5.35 5.46 -7.39
N GLU A 35 -5.90 4.31 -7.77
CA GLU A 35 -7.16 3.80 -7.22
C GLU A 35 -7.04 3.49 -5.72
N ILE A 36 -5.93 2.87 -5.29
CA ILE A 36 -5.69 2.57 -3.87
C ILE A 36 -5.47 3.86 -3.05
N ARG A 37 -4.74 4.86 -3.57
CA ARG A 37 -4.59 6.18 -2.90
C ARG A 37 -5.92 6.87 -2.73
N SER A 38 -6.72 6.91 -3.79
CA SER A 38 -8.04 7.51 -3.78
C SER A 38 -8.96 6.83 -2.77
N LEU A 39 -8.95 5.50 -2.73
CA LEU A 39 -9.70 4.72 -1.75
C LEU A 39 -9.27 5.03 -0.32
N LEU A 40 -7.97 5.02 -0.04
CA LEU A 40 -7.44 5.29 1.29
C LEU A 40 -7.75 6.73 1.73
N ALA A 41 -7.59 7.72 0.85
CA ALA A 41 -7.92 9.11 1.13
C ALA A 41 -9.42 9.29 1.46
N LYS A 42 -10.32 8.65 0.69
CA LYS A 42 -11.78 8.60 0.95
C LYS A 42 -12.10 8.08 2.35
N HIS A 43 -11.27 7.17 2.85
CA HIS A 43 -11.43 6.59 4.17
C HIS A 43 -10.65 7.31 5.29
N GLY A 44 -10.08 8.49 5.03
CA GLY A 44 -9.38 9.29 6.03
C GLY A 44 -7.89 8.93 6.21
N PHE A 45 -7.30 8.26 5.24
CA PHE A 45 -5.88 7.93 5.20
C PHE A 45 -5.20 8.63 4.01
N PRO A 46 -4.93 9.95 4.10
CA PRO A 46 -4.33 10.70 2.99
C PRO A 46 -2.93 10.19 2.66
N SER A 47 -2.53 10.34 1.40
CA SER A 47 -1.19 9.96 0.93
C SER A 47 -0.11 10.84 1.53
N LEU A 48 1.05 10.25 1.87
CA LEU A 48 2.25 10.99 2.23
C LEU A 48 2.89 11.66 0.99
N ALA A 49 2.80 11.02 -0.18
CA ALA A 49 3.40 11.54 -1.39
C ALA A 49 2.70 12.82 -1.86
N ALA A 50 3.48 13.82 -2.23
CA ALA A 50 2.99 15.00 -2.93
C ALA A 50 2.52 14.64 -4.34
N SER A 51 1.57 15.42 -4.87
CA SER A 51 1.06 15.22 -6.23
C SER A 51 2.19 15.27 -7.27
N GLY A 52 2.25 14.28 -8.14
CA GLY A 52 3.27 14.12 -9.17
C GLY A 52 4.52 13.35 -8.72
N PHE A 53 4.60 12.95 -7.44
CA PHE A 53 5.73 12.21 -6.87
C PHE A 53 5.30 10.85 -6.28
N GLU A 54 4.15 10.37 -6.67
CA GLU A 54 3.60 9.12 -6.18
C GLU A 54 4.32 7.89 -6.76
N ALA A 55 4.81 7.01 -5.88
CA ALA A 55 5.35 5.73 -6.32
C ALA A 55 4.21 4.77 -6.70
N PRO A 56 4.21 4.14 -7.88
CA PRO A 56 3.09 3.30 -8.30
C PRO A 56 2.97 1.99 -7.52
N GLY A 57 4.09 1.43 -7.05
CA GLY A 57 4.12 0.12 -6.41
C GLY A 57 3.96 0.11 -4.88
N VAL A 58 4.01 1.28 -4.23
CA VAL A 58 3.89 1.41 -2.78
C VAL A 58 3.09 2.66 -2.45
N VAL A 59 2.04 2.49 -1.67
CA VAL A 59 1.27 3.61 -1.12
C VAL A 59 1.62 3.78 0.35
N VAL A 60 2.10 4.95 0.72
CA VAL A 60 2.33 5.37 2.10
C VAL A 60 1.25 6.36 2.48
N SER A 61 0.53 6.08 3.55
CA SER A 61 -0.57 6.92 4.02
C SER A 61 -0.39 7.31 5.47
N TYR A 62 -0.84 8.51 5.79
CA TYR A 62 -0.93 8.99 7.16
C TYR A 62 -2.00 8.23 7.95
N THR A 63 -1.78 8.13 9.25
CA THR A 63 -2.75 7.59 10.22
C THR A 63 -2.61 8.34 11.54
N ASN A 64 -3.68 8.40 12.30
CA ASN A 64 -3.70 9.00 13.64
C ASN A 64 -3.33 8.02 14.76
N MET A 65 -2.92 6.80 14.41
CA MET A 65 -2.49 5.78 15.38
C MET A 65 -1.11 5.22 15.00
N PRO A 66 -0.37 4.63 15.95
CA PRO A 66 0.91 3.97 15.66
C PRO A 66 0.80 2.98 14.51
N GLY A 67 1.75 3.02 13.57
CA GLY A 67 1.75 2.16 12.38
C GLY A 67 1.73 0.65 12.70
N THR A 68 2.31 0.24 13.83
CA THR A 68 2.24 -1.14 14.35
C THR A 68 0.81 -1.55 14.68
N ASN A 69 0.00 -0.64 15.22
CA ASN A 69 -1.41 -0.89 15.51
C ASN A 69 -2.22 -1.04 14.22
N MET A 70 -1.90 -0.25 13.18
CA MET A 70 -2.51 -0.39 11.86
C MET A 70 -2.19 -1.75 11.24
N VAL A 71 -0.96 -2.24 11.34
CA VAL A 71 -0.57 -3.58 10.87
C VAL A 71 -1.41 -4.66 11.54
N ALA A 72 -1.54 -4.62 12.88
CA ALA A 72 -2.34 -5.57 13.63
C ALA A 72 -3.82 -5.52 13.24
N LYS A 73 -4.39 -4.33 13.08
CA LYS A 73 -5.79 -4.14 12.65
C LYS A 73 -6.03 -4.72 11.27
N PHE A 74 -5.22 -4.39 10.27
CA PHE A 74 -5.39 -4.93 8.92
C PHE A 74 -5.20 -6.44 8.88
N LYS A 75 -4.26 -6.99 9.68
CA LYS A 75 -4.06 -8.43 9.81
C LYS A 75 -5.33 -9.12 10.35
N SER A 76 -6.03 -8.51 11.31
CA SER A 76 -7.26 -9.09 11.88
C SER A 76 -8.41 -9.20 10.87
N VAL A 77 -8.37 -8.45 9.78
CA VAL A 77 -9.36 -8.53 8.68
C VAL A 77 -8.81 -9.20 7.42
N GLY A 78 -7.66 -9.90 7.54
CA GLY A 78 -7.08 -10.72 6.47
C GLY A 78 -6.27 -9.95 5.44
N ILE A 79 -5.83 -8.73 5.74
CA ILE A 79 -4.95 -7.92 4.88
C ILE A 79 -3.59 -7.74 5.55
N GLN A 80 -2.52 -8.07 4.84
CA GLN A 80 -1.17 -7.82 5.27
C GLN A 80 -0.68 -6.48 4.71
N ILE A 81 -0.30 -5.58 5.60
CA ILE A 81 0.34 -4.30 5.31
C ILE A 81 1.65 -4.17 6.07
N ALA A 82 2.41 -3.12 5.85
CA ALA A 82 3.62 -2.82 6.61
C ALA A 82 3.46 -1.55 7.44
N GLY A 83 4.21 -1.46 8.53
CA GLY A 83 4.34 -0.25 9.32
C GLY A 83 4.94 0.89 8.48
N GLY A 84 4.81 2.10 8.99
CA GLY A 84 5.24 3.31 8.30
C GLY A 84 6.76 3.41 8.09
N VAL A 85 7.15 4.48 7.43
CA VAL A 85 8.55 4.83 7.20
C VAL A 85 8.97 5.86 8.24
N PRO A 86 10.08 5.69 8.95
CA PRO A 86 10.63 6.76 9.77
C PRO A 86 11.10 7.90 8.85
N LEU A 87 10.44 9.03 8.94
CA LEU A 87 10.81 10.23 8.19
C LEU A 87 11.95 10.94 8.94
N LYS A 88 13.18 10.53 8.65
CA LYS A 88 14.38 11.22 9.15
C LYS A 88 14.73 12.34 8.18
N LEU A 89 14.15 13.51 8.44
CA LEU A 89 14.54 14.76 7.81
C LEU A 89 15.28 15.59 8.87
N ASP A 90 16.24 16.40 8.45
CA ASP A 90 16.89 17.34 9.34
C ASP A 90 15.85 18.19 10.06
N GLU A 91 16.09 18.50 11.33
CA GLU A 91 15.14 19.14 12.25
C GLU A 91 14.52 20.46 11.72
N ASP A 92 15.18 21.08 10.75
CA ASP A 92 14.69 22.25 10.00
C ASP A 92 13.96 21.83 8.70
N SER A 93 12.98 20.98 8.80
CA SER A 93 12.20 20.52 7.62
C SER A 93 11.45 21.70 6.97
N LYS A 94 12.18 22.52 6.21
CA LYS A 94 11.63 23.57 5.32
C LYS A 94 10.67 23.01 4.26
N TYR A 95 10.43 21.72 4.24
CA TYR A 95 9.53 21.02 3.32
C TYR A 95 8.15 20.69 3.90
N GLY A 96 7.85 21.14 5.12
CA GLY A 96 6.53 20.97 5.75
C GLY A 96 6.15 19.51 6.07
N ILE A 97 7.13 18.62 6.15
CA ILE A 97 6.87 17.22 6.50
C ILE A 97 6.93 17.07 8.03
N ASP A 98 5.81 16.62 8.60
CA ASP A 98 5.76 16.29 10.03
C ASP A 98 6.50 14.96 10.28
N THR A 99 7.72 15.05 10.82
CA THR A 99 8.57 13.89 11.16
C THR A 99 8.01 13.04 12.30
N LYS A 100 7.01 13.55 13.05
CA LYS A 100 6.30 12.84 14.11
C LYS A 100 5.05 12.14 13.60
N ALA A 101 4.63 12.40 12.36
CA ALA A 101 3.46 11.80 11.77
C ALA A 101 3.60 10.27 11.70
N THR A 102 2.53 9.59 12.09
CA THR A 102 2.46 8.14 11.96
C THR A 102 1.95 7.75 10.59
N THR A 103 2.57 6.74 9.97
CA THR A 103 2.22 6.26 8.64
C THR A 103 2.13 4.73 8.61
N PHE A 104 1.52 4.20 7.57
CA PHE A 104 1.57 2.78 7.19
C PHE A 104 1.77 2.65 5.67
N ARG A 105 2.14 1.44 5.23
CA ARG A 105 2.44 1.17 3.82
C ARG A 105 1.61 0.03 3.29
N VAL A 106 1.12 0.20 2.05
CA VAL A 106 0.47 -0.86 1.28
C VAL A 106 1.33 -1.16 0.06
N GLY A 107 1.86 -2.38 -0.04
CA GLY A 107 2.61 -2.87 -1.20
C GLY A 107 1.68 -3.42 -2.27
N LEU A 108 1.87 -2.99 -3.50
CA LEU A 108 1.01 -3.31 -4.64
C LEU A 108 1.71 -4.20 -5.69
N PHE A 109 2.81 -4.85 -5.29
CA PHE A 109 3.60 -5.68 -6.19
C PHE A 109 2.88 -6.98 -6.58
N GLY A 110 3.18 -7.45 -7.78
CA GLY A 110 2.71 -8.74 -8.31
C GLY A 110 1.69 -8.58 -9.45
N LEU A 111 1.89 -9.37 -10.52
CA LEU A 111 1.00 -9.38 -11.68
C LEU A 111 -0.41 -9.86 -11.36
N ASP A 112 -0.58 -10.66 -10.30
CA ASP A 112 -1.87 -11.09 -9.77
C ASP A 112 -2.80 -9.89 -9.49
N LYS A 113 -2.26 -8.81 -8.91
CA LYS A 113 -2.99 -7.58 -8.62
C LYS A 113 -3.30 -6.77 -9.88
N LEU A 114 -2.36 -6.73 -10.82
CA LEU A 114 -2.50 -5.95 -12.05
C LEU A 114 -3.52 -6.58 -13.02
N LYS A 115 -3.72 -7.90 -12.97
CA LYS A 115 -4.68 -8.62 -13.80
C LYS A 115 -6.13 -8.30 -13.43
N ASN A 116 -6.42 -7.96 -12.16
CA ASN A 116 -7.78 -7.67 -11.70
C ASN A 116 -7.82 -6.54 -10.66
N ILE A 117 -7.55 -5.31 -11.09
CA ILE A 117 -7.52 -4.12 -10.24
C ILE A 117 -8.83 -3.91 -9.47
N PRO A 118 -10.04 -4.00 -10.08
CA PRO A 118 -11.29 -3.79 -9.36
C PRO A 118 -11.46 -4.73 -8.16
N GLU A 119 -11.07 -5.99 -8.28
CA GLU A 119 -11.15 -6.97 -7.19
C GLU A 119 -10.20 -6.61 -6.04
N VAL A 120 -8.96 -6.18 -6.37
CA VAL A 120 -7.97 -5.76 -5.38
C VAL A 120 -8.47 -4.55 -4.60
N VAL A 121 -9.01 -3.54 -5.28
CA VAL A 121 -9.57 -2.32 -4.68
C VAL A 121 -10.76 -2.67 -3.80
N GLN A 122 -11.70 -3.50 -4.29
CA GLN A 122 -12.87 -3.94 -3.54
C GLN A 122 -12.50 -4.74 -2.28
N ARG A 123 -11.49 -5.62 -2.38
CA ARG A 123 -10.99 -6.38 -1.23
C ARG A 123 -10.45 -5.46 -0.14
N LEU A 124 -9.67 -4.45 -0.51
CA LEU A 124 -9.15 -3.46 0.44
C LEU A 124 -10.29 -2.62 1.04
N GLU A 125 -11.24 -2.16 0.22
CA GLU A 125 -12.40 -1.41 0.71
C GLU A 125 -13.21 -2.20 1.73
N ASN A 126 -13.49 -3.47 1.46
CA ASN A 126 -14.21 -4.35 2.37
C ASN A 126 -13.46 -4.52 3.71
N ALA A 127 -12.13 -4.64 3.66
CA ALA A 127 -11.31 -4.72 4.87
C ALA A 127 -11.39 -3.42 5.70
N ILE A 128 -11.28 -2.26 5.06
CA ILE A 128 -11.39 -0.95 5.73
C ILE A 128 -12.79 -0.77 6.37
N ARG A 129 -13.84 -1.16 5.66
CA ARG A 129 -15.22 -1.11 6.20
C ARG A 129 -15.38 -1.99 7.44
N LYS A 130 -14.81 -3.20 7.44
CA LYS A 130 -14.81 -4.09 8.62
C LYS A 130 -14.05 -3.47 9.81
N LEU A 131 -12.90 -2.84 9.56
CA LEU A 131 -12.15 -2.15 10.62
C LEU A 131 -12.98 -1.05 11.28
N LYS A 132 -13.67 -0.23 10.47
CA LYS A 132 -14.51 0.86 10.98
C LYS A 132 -15.78 0.37 11.66
N GLY A 133 -16.39 -0.69 11.17
CA GLY A 133 -17.57 -1.32 11.80
C GLY A 133 -17.26 -1.87 13.20
N ASN A 134 -16.07 -2.44 13.38
CA ASN A 134 -15.62 -2.94 14.68
C ASN A 134 -15.35 -1.82 15.70
N GLU A 135 -14.95 -0.61 15.24
CA GLU A 135 -14.74 0.55 16.13
C GLU A 135 -16.05 1.11 16.72
N HIS A 136 -17.14 1.02 15.99
CA HIS A 136 -18.46 1.46 16.49
C HIS A 136 -19.11 0.48 17.47
N GLY A 137 -18.65 -0.78 17.51
CA GLY A 137 -19.12 -1.80 18.44
C GLY A 137 -18.62 -1.62 19.88
N TYR A 138 -17.52 -0.95 20.10
CA TYR A 138 -16.91 -0.72 21.43
C TYR A 138 -17.33 0.60 22.07
N SER A 139 -18.05 1.46 21.39
CA SER A 139 -18.52 2.76 21.91
C SER A 139 -19.91 2.72 22.55
N LYS A 140 -20.47 1.54 22.78
CA LYS A 140 -21.82 1.32 23.36
C LYS A 140 -21.80 0.40 24.58
N LEU A 141 -20.76 0.51 25.41
CA LEU A 141 -20.78 -0.09 26.76
C LEU A 141 -20.40 0.96 27.79
#